data_e7d099f32e2fef8e32d89e4f7db45f20
#
_entry.id   e7d099f32e2fef8e32d89e4f7db45f20
#
_cell.length_a   1.000
_cell.length_b   1.000
_cell.length_c   1.000
_cell.angle_alpha   90.00
_cell.angle_beta   90.00
_cell.angle_gamma   90.00
#
_symmetry.space_group_name_H-M   'P 1'
#
loop_
_entity.id
_entity.type
_entity.pdbx_description
1 polymer ?
#
loop_
_entity_poly.entity_id
_entity_poly.type
_entity_poly.pdbx_seq_one_letter_code
_entity_poly.pdbx_strand_id
1 'polypeptide(L)'
;MKKVVLFFLLITALTGCGLNQNTNSNKTESNATSSATGSSTSAAGNSQATTKQDGHLITAKQALSAGEYAKAIEEATASIKNNANNAEAYSVRGFATALNGDAAKGLTDTKKAYDLDPNNVANYYNMAMVYKLQGQLDDSKQWFEKVLEKDPSNTWSVYGISTIYADQGDDTKALDWLEKAIKIDPSVKAVAAEQDHFERFHNNRRFKTLVGL
;
A
#
# COMPACT_ATOMS: atom_id res chain seq x y z
N MET A 1 23.16 -10.94 13.33
CA MET A 1 22.22 -9.84 12.99
C MET A 1 21.77 -10.08 11.56
N LYS A 2 20.55 -10.63 11.37
CA LYS A 2 19.99 -10.87 10.02
C LYS A 2 19.75 -9.51 9.38
N LYS A 3 20.42 -9.24 8.28
CA LYS A 3 20.14 -8.07 7.45
C LYS A 3 18.80 -8.32 6.77
N VAL A 4 17.74 -7.67 7.25
CA VAL A 4 16.48 -7.60 6.52
C VAL A 4 16.74 -6.68 5.32
N VAL A 5 17.15 -7.27 4.22
CA VAL A 5 17.22 -6.56 2.94
C VAL A 5 15.79 -6.51 2.43
N LEU A 6 15.06 -5.49 2.87
CA LEU A 6 13.76 -5.17 2.32
C LEU A 6 14.01 -4.55 0.94
N PHE A 7 14.00 -5.37 -0.11
CA PHE A 7 14.14 -4.87 -1.47
C PHE A 7 12.90 -4.07 -1.87
N PHE A 8 13.13 -2.83 -2.25
CA PHE A 8 12.18 -1.76 -2.57
C PHE A 8 11.44 -1.95 -3.90
N LEU A 9 10.78 -3.08 -4.13
CA LEU A 9 9.89 -3.24 -5.28
C LEU A 9 8.39 -3.09 -4.95
N LEU A 10 8.09 -2.64 -3.74
CA LEU A 10 6.71 -2.57 -3.22
C LEU A 10 5.92 -1.31 -3.65
N ILE A 11 6.45 -0.50 -4.59
CA ILE A 11 5.99 0.88 -4.75
C ILE A 11 5.04 1.09 -5.92
N THR A 12 4.96 0.15 -6.84
CA THR A 12 4.04 0.30 -7.98
C THR A 12 2.58 -0.06 -7.68
N ALA A 13 2.30 -0.71 -6.55
CA ALA A 13 0.94 -1.13 -6.20
C ALA A 13 0.07 -0.01 -5.58
N LEU A 14 0.64 1.14 -5.21
CA LEU A 14 -0.12 2.25 -4.65
C LEU A 14 -0.60 3.30 -5.68
N THR A 15 -0.26 3.14 -6.96
CA THR A 15 -0.66 4.07 -8.02
C THR A 15 -1.79 3.56 -8.93
N GLY A 16 -2.43 2.47 -8.57
CA GLY A 16 -3.51 1.85 -9.34
C GLY A 16 -4.90 2.43 -9.08
N CYS A 17 -5.09 3.76 -9.08
CA CYS A 17 -6.41 4.38 -9.22
C CYS A 17 -6.35 5.45 -10.31
N GLY A 18 -6.83 5.07 -11.47
CA GLY A 18 -7.47 5.79 -12.53
C GLY A 18 -7.11 7.24 -12.78
N LEU A 19 -6.14 7.52 -13.65
CA LEU A 19 -6.15 8.74 -14.46
C LEU A 19 -6.96 8.47 -15.73
N ASN A 20 -8.25 8.79 -15.68
CA ASN A 20 -9.07 8.93 -16.88
C ASN A 20 -8.65 10.22 -17.61
N GLN A 21 -7.78 10.10 -18.59
CA GLN A 21 -7.46 11.20 -19.50
C GLN A 21 -8.60 11.36 -20.49
N ASN A 22 -9.51 12.29 -20.21
CA ASN A 22 -10.45 12.77 -21.20
C ASN A 22 -9.79 13.91 -21.98
N THR A 23 -9.17 13.56 -23.12
CA THR A 23 -8.75 14.54 -24.14
C THR A 23 -9.96 14.99 -24.90
N ASN A 24 -10.49 16.16 -24.61
CA ASN A 24 -11.43 16.82 -25.50
C ASN A 24 -10.84 18.12 -26.02
N SER A 25 -10.34 18.02 -27.24
CA SER A 25 -10.03 19.18 -28.08
C SER A 25 -11.34 19.82 -28.49
N ASN A 26 -11.58 21.07 -28.13
CA ASN A 26 -12.50 21.85 -28.91
C ASN A 26 -12.04 23.29 -29.11
N LYS A 27 -12.14 23.62 -30.37
CA LYS A 27 -11.78 24.78 -31.13
C LYS A 27 -12.70 25.96 -30.81
N THR A 28 -12.12 27.12 -30.80
CA THR A 28 -12.67 28.48 -30.80
C THR A 28 -13.89 28.68 -31.69
N GLU A 29 -14.89 29.42 -31.22
CA GLU A 29 -15.36 30.60 -31.94
C GLU A 29 -16.36 31.46 -31.12
N SER A 30 -16.24 32.73 -31.32
CA SER A 30 -16.86 33.93 -30.77
C SER A 30 -18.37 34.10 -31.08
N ASN A 31 -19.19 34.68 -30.22
CA ASN A 31 -19.73 36.05 -30.39
C ASN A 31 -20.88 36.36 -29.41
N ALA A 32 -20.72 37.46 -28.75
CA ALA A 32 -21.57 38.61 -28.51
C ALA A 32 -23.07 38.49 -28.09
N THR A 33 -23.31 39.21 -27.01
CA THR A 33 -24.38 40.20 -26.71
C THR A 33 -25.73 39.76 -26.15
N SER A 34 -26.00 40.30 -25.01
CA SER A 34 -27.18 41.12 -24.60
C SER A 34 -27.99 40.66 -23.39
N SER A 35 -27.87 41.43 -22.33
CA SER A 35 -28.88 42.02 -21.42
C SER A 35 -30.09 41.20 -20.92
N ALA A 36 -30.25 41.06 -19.66
CA ALA A 36 -31.18 41.75 -18.75
C ALA A 36 -31.79 40.84 -17.67
N THR A 37 -31.59 41.27 -16.44
CA THR A 37 -32.51 41.29 -15.28
C THR A 37 -33.38 40.13 -14.92
N GLY A 38 -33.22 39.67 -13.66
CA GLY A 38 -34.26 38.92 -12.95
C GLY A 38 -33.74 38.27 -11.66
N SER A 39 -33.99 38.97 -10.55
CA SER A 39 -33.79 38.56 -9.16
C SER A 39 -34.47 37.25 -8.79
N SER A 40 -33.85 36.40 -8.01
CA SER A 40 -34.19 35.99 -6.63
C SER A 40 -33.68 34.62 -6.28
N THR A 41 -32.89 34.62 -5.21
CA THR A 41 -32.82 33.63 -4.10
C THR A 41 -33.15 32.13 -4.36
N SER A 42 -32.12 31.30 -4.26
CA SER A 42 -32.02 30.37 -3.14
C SER A 42 -30.65 29.68 -3.16
N ALA A 43 -30.02 29.76 -2.02
CA ALA A 43 -28.75 29.14 -1.72
C ALA A 43 -28.90 27.60 -1.76
N ALA A 44 -28.29 26.98 -2.72
CA ALA A 44 -27.83 25.62 -2.60
C ALA A 44 -26.31 25.68 -2.85
N GLY A 45 -25.58 25.83 -1.76
CA GLY A 45 -24.12 25.77 -1.79
C GLY A 45 -23.66 24.42 -2.28
N ASN A 46 -23.39 24.34 -3.57
CA ASN A 46 -22.60 23.28 -4.13
C ASN A 46 -21.13 23.58 -3.78
N SER A 47 -20.74 23.25 -2.55
CA SER A 47 -19.35 23.24 -2.15
C SER A 47 -18.65 22.10 -2.91
N GLN A 48 -18.26 22.37 -4.13
CA GLN A 48 -17.10 21.71 -4.72
C GLN A 48 -15.90 22.13 -3.86
N ALA A 49 -15.74 21.45 -2.73
CA ALA A 49 -14.48 21.40 -2.03
C ALA A 49 -13.50 20.73 -2.99
N THR A 50 -12.77 21.53 -3.74
CA THR A 50 -11.50 21.12 -4.30
C THR A 50 -10.68 20.69 -3.08
N THR A 51 -10.61 19.39 -2.83
CA THR A 51 -9.77 18.79 -1.81
C THR A 51 -8.35 19.19 -2.16
N LYS A 52 -7.85 20.22 -1.47
CA LYS A 52 -6.45 20.63 -1.58
C LYS A 52 -5.65 19.39 -1.22
N GLN A 53 -5.01 18.82 -2.22
CA GLN A 53 -4.27 17.57 -2.05
C GLN A 53 -3.25 17.77 -0.92
N ASP A 54 -3.24 16.86 0.06
CA ASP A 54 -2.35 16.94 1.22
C ASP A 54 -0.91 16.68 0.77
N GLY A 55 -0.14 17.76 0.57
CA GLY A 55 1.24 17.70 0.12
C GLY A 55 2.13 16.90 1.07
N HIS A 56 1.88 16.95 2.38
CA HIS A 56 2.61 16.17 3.38
C HIS A 56 2.36 14.68 3.21
N LEU A 57 1.11 14.27 2.98
CA LEU A 57 0.79 12.85 2.75
C LEU A 57 1.46 12.31 1.49
N ILE A 58 1.49 13.11 0.41
CA ILE A 58 2.18 12.72 -0.83
C ILE A 58 3.67 12.54 -0.56
N THR A 59 4.30 13.51 0.10
CA THR A 59 5.73 13.44 0.42
C THR A 59 6.02 12.27 1.36
N ALA A 60 5.15 12.00 2.35
CA ALA A 60 5.27 10.85 3.23
C ALA A 60 5.26 9.52 2.47
N LYS A 61 4.36 9.36 1.51
CA LYS A 61 4.25 8.16 0.66
C LYS A 61 5.49 8.00 -0.22
N GLN A 62 5.99 9.10 -0.80
CA GLN A 62 7.21 9.10 -1.60
C GLN A 62 8.43 8.73 -0.75
N ALA A 63 8.57 9.31 0.44
CA ALA A 63 9.66 9.02 1.37
C ALA A 63 9.61 7.56 1.86
N LEU A 64 8.42 7.04 2.19
CA LEU A 64 8.23 5.63 2.52
C LEU A 64 8.70 4.74 1.37
N SER A 65 8.32 5.10 0.16
CA SER A 65 8.72 4.42 -1.06
C SER A 65 10.23 4.41 -1.30
N ALA A 66 10.90 5.49 -0.94
CA ALA A 66 12.35 5.64 -1.07
C ALA A 66 13.14 5.00 0.09
N GLY A 67 12.45 4.44 1.13
CA GLY A 67 13.09 3.93 2.34
C GLY A 67 13.55 5.00 3.32
N GLU A 68 13.15 6.23 3.09
CA GLU A 68 13.42 7.36 3.97
C GLU A 68 12.43 7.38 5.14
N TYR A 69 12.46 6.33 5.99
CA TYR A 69 11.41 6.09 6.99
C TYR A 69 11.26 7.23 7.99
N ALA A 70 12.36 7.82 8.45
CA ALA A 70 12.31 8.97 9.36
C ALA A 70 11.55 10.16 8.75
N LYS A 71 11.82 10.47 7.48
CA LYS A 71 11.12 11.52 6.73
C LYS A 71 9.66 11.16 6.47
N ALA A 72 9.36 9.90 6.15
CA ALA A 72 7.98 9.44 6.00
C ALA A 72 7.18 9.62 7.30
N ILE A 73 7.77 9.36 8.46
CA ILE A 73 7.16 9.57 9.78
C ILE A 73 6.92 11.05 10.05
N GLU A 74 7.90 11.91 9.76
CA GLU A 74 7.79 13.36 9.93
C GLU A 74 6.65 13.94 9.10
N GLU A 75 6.65 13.64 7.80
CA GLU A 75 5.66 14.16 6.85
C GLU A 75 4.25 13.61 7.13
N ALA A 76 4.11 12.33 7.46
CA ALA A 76 2.83 11.77 7.86
C ALA A 76 2.32 12.40 9.18
N THR A 77 3.22 12.76 10.09
CA THR A 77 2.87 13.47 11.32
C THR A 77 2.37 14.87 11.03
N ALA A 78 2.97 15.58 10.08
CA ALA A 78 2.49 16.89 9.63
C ALA A 78 1.10 16.78 8.97
N SER A 79 0.87 15.75 8.15
CA SER A 79 -0.44 15.45 7.57
C SER A 79 -1.51 15.21 8.66
N ILE A 80 -1.21 14.41 9.68
CA ILE A 80 -2.11 14.15 10.82
C ILE A 80 -2.38 15.43 11.61
N LYS A 81 -1.39 16.29 11.80
CA LYS A 81 -1.57 17.59 12.46
C LYS A 81 -2.55 18.49 11.72
N ASN A 82 -2.53 18.44 10.39
CA ASN A 82 -3.45 19.21 9.55
C ASN A 82 -4.86 18.59 9.54
N ASN A 83 -4.96 17.28 9.58
CA ASN A 83 -6.21 16.53 9.63
C ASN A 83 -6.08 15.29 10.53
N ALA A 84 -6.54 15.38 11.76
CA ALA A 84 -6.48 14.30 12.76
C ALA A 84 -7.32 13.06 12.39
N ASN A 85 -8.16 13.13 11.36
CA ASN A 85 -8.95 12.01 10.86
C ASN A 85 -8.40 11.44 9.54
N ASN A 86 -7.18 11.79 9.15
CA ASN A 86 -6.55 11.27 7.95
C ASN A 86 -6.07 9.81 8.17
N ALA A 87 -6.92 8.85 7.87
CA ALA A 87 -6.63 7.43 8.02
C ALA A 87 -5.37 7.00 7.24
N GLU A 88 -5.20 7.51 6.02
CA GLU A 88 -4.05 7.16 5.18
C GLU A 88 -2.73 7.66 5.79
N ALA A 89 -2.72 8.85 6.38
CA ALA A 89 -1.54 9.38 7.05
C ALA A 89 -1.14 8.55 8.29
N TYR A 90 -2.11 8.08 9.09
CA TYR A 90 -1.84 7.12 10.16
C TYR A 90 -1.29 5.80 9.60
N SER A 91 -1.86 5.28 8.52
CA SER A 91 -1.40 4.04 7.88
C SER A 91 0.05 4.14 7.41
N VAL A 92 0.40 5.23 6.72
CA VAL A 92 1.77 5.51 6.25
C VAL A 92 2.72 5.66 7.44
N ARG A 93 2.35 6.46 8.45
CA ARG A 93 3.19 6.66 9.63
C ARG A 93 3.43 5.36 10.41
N GLY A 94 2.38 4.58 10.60
CA GLY A 94 2.46 3.30 11.30
C GLY A 94 3.39 2.32 10.58
N PHE A 95 3.26 2.18 9.27
CA PHE A 95 4.11 1.30 8.50
C PHE A 95 5.56 1.80 8.45
N ALA A 96 5.78 3.11 8.24
CA ALA A 96 7.11 3.70 8.28
C ALA A 96 7.78 3.51 9.66
N THR A 97 7.02 3.68 10.75
CA THR A 97 7.51 3.50 12.13
C THR A 97 7.93 2.04 12.37
N ALA A 98 7.13 1.09 11.88
CA ALA A 98 7.46 -0.33 11.99
C ALA A 98 8.74 -0.69 11.22
N LEU A 99 8.89 -0.18 9.99
CA LEU A 99 10.09 -0.36 9.17
C LEU A 99 11.32 0.33 9.77
N ASN A 100 11.12 1.42 10.52
CA ASN A 100 12.18 2.13 11.25
C ASN A 100 12.57 1.46 12.57
N GLY A 101 12.03 0.25 12.83
CA GLY A 101 12.44 -0.60 13.96
C GLY A 101 11.47 -0.62 15.16
N ASP A 102 10.40 0.17 15.17
CA ASP A 102 9.39 0.17 16.23
C ASP A 102 8.04 -0.35 15.74
N ALA A 103 7.97 -1.67 15.53
CA ALA A 103 6.76 -2.31 15.04
C ALA A 103 5.59 -2.24 16.04
N ALA A 104 5.87 -2.18 17.34
CA ALA A 104 4.83 -2.07 18.37
C ALA A 104 4.12 -0.71 18.30
N LYS A 105 4.88 0.36 18.15
CA LYS A 105 4.34 1.71 17.96
C LYS A 105 3.66 1.83 16.59
N GLY A 106 4.26 1.24 15.56
CA GLY A 106 3.67 1.20 14.21
C GLY A 106 2.28 0.55 14.20
N LEU A 107 2.08 -0.52 14.98
CA LEU A 107 0.79 -1.19 15.10
C LEU A 107 -0.30 -0.28 15.69
N THR A 108 0.06 0.61 16.60
CA THR A 108 -0.91 1.57 17.17
C THR A 108 -1.49 2.49 16.09
N ASP A 109 -0.63 3.03 15.22
CA ASP A 109 -1.07 3.90 14.13
C ASP A 109 -1.85 3.14 13.05
N THR A 110 -1.42 1.93 12.68
CA THR A 110 -2.16 1.13 11.68
C THR A 110 -3.53 0.70 12.18
N LYS A 111 -3.69 0.40 13.48
CA LYS A 111 -5.01 0.17 14.10
C LYS A 111 -5.86 1.44 14.05
N LYS A 112 -5.29 2.60 14.37
CA LYS A 112 -6.00 3.88 14.27
C LYS A 112 -6.45 4.18 12.83
N ALA A 113 -5.62 3.86 11.83
CA ALA A 113 -5.99 3.97 10.43
C ALA A 113 -7.20 3.09 10.06
N TYR A 114 -7.19 1.85 10.54
CA TYR A 114 -8.30 0.92 10.35
C TYR A 114 -9.60 1.41 11.02
N ASP A 115 -9.51 1.94 12.25
CA ASP A 115 -10.67 2.47 12.97
C ASP A 115 -11.29 3.68 12.26
N LEU A 116 -10.47 4.50 11.60
CA LEU A 116 -10.91 5.68 10.86
C LEU A 116 -11.50 5.34 9.48
N ASP A 117 -10.93 4.33 8.80
CA ASP A 117 -11.40 3.86 7.49
C ASP A 117 -11.27 2.33 7.39
N PRO A 118 -12.29 1.61 7.90
CA PRO A 118 -12.27 0.15 7.97
C PRO A 118 -12.47 -0.53 6.61
N ASN A 119 -12.69 0.21 5.52
CA ASN A 119 -12.86 -0.34 4.19
C ASN A 119 -11.64 -0.15 3.27
N ASN A 120 -10.61 0.54 3.74
CA ASN A 120 -9.43 0.83 2.95
C ASN A 120 -8.48 -0.38 2.90
N VAL A 121 -8.40 -1.00 1.73
CA VAL A 121 -7.60 -2.21 1.49
C VAL A 121 -6.10 -1.96 1.74
N ALA A 122 -5.60 -0.74 1.47
CA ALA A 122 -4.21 -0.40 1.76
C ALA A 122 -3.91 -0.43 3.27
N ASN A 123 -4.90 -0.08 4.11
CA ASN A 123 -4.75 -0.19 5.57
C ASN A 123 -4.64 -1.66 6.00
N TYR A 124 -5.36 -2.59 5.35
CA TYR A 124 -5.25 -4.03 5.63
C TYR A 124 -3.85 -4.55 5.30
N TYR A 125 -3.32 -4.16 4.14
CA TYR A 125 -1.99 -4.56 3.72
C TYR A 125 -0.92 -4.05 4.69
N ASN A 126 -0.96 -2.78 5.07
CA ASN A 126 -0.02 -2.21 6.03
C ASN A 126 -0.14 -2.86 7.41
N MET A 127 -1.37 -3.19 7.85
CA MET A 127 -1.61 -3.94 9.08
C MET A 127 -0.94 -5.32 9.02
N ALA A 128 -1.12 -6.05 7.91
CA ALA A 128 -0.49 -7.34 7.70
C ALA A 128 1.04 -7.26 7.80
N MET A 129 1.62 -6.26 7.13
CA MET A 129 3.07 -6.04 7.15
C MET A 129 3.59 -5.71 8.55
N VAL A 130 2.88 -4.87 9.30
CA VAL A 130 3.29 -4.50 10.68
C VAL A 130 3.21 -5.70 11.62
N TYR A 131 2.17 -6.54 11.54
CA TYR A 131 2.09 -7.78 12.29
C TYR A 131 3.23 -8.74 11.92
N LYS A 132 3.58 -8.82 10.64
CA LYS A 132 4.72 -9.64 10.19
C LYS A 132 6.04 -9.15 10.80
N LEU A 133 6.29 -7.85 10.81
CA LEU A 133 7.49 -7.25 11.42
C LEU A 133 7.56 -7.48 12.93
N GLN A 134 6.42 -7.70 13.60
CA GLN A 134 6.35 -8.11 15.01
C GLN A 134 6.56 -9.62 15.21
N GLY A 135 6.65 -10.41 14.14
CA GLY A 135 6.69 -11.87 14.22
C GLY A 135 5.33 -12.52 14.51
N GLN A 136 4.24 -11.75 14.50
CA GLN A 136 2.87 -12.23 14.69
C GLN A 136 2.33 -12.75 13.35
N LEU A 137 2.88 -13.90 12.91
CA LEU A 137 2.68 -14.43 11.57
C LEU A 137 1.22 -14.83 11.26
N ASP A 138 0.49 -15.35 12.26
CA ASP A 138 -0.90 -15.74 12.07
C ASP A 138 -1.82 -14.51 11.93
N ASP A 139 -1.61 -13.47 12.72
CA ASP A 139 -2.33 -12.21 12.58
C ASP A 139 -2.02 -11.55 11.23
N SER A 140 -0.74 -11.54 10.83
CA SER A 140 -0.31 -11.04 9.53
C SER A 140 -1.04 -11.75 8.39
N LYS A 141 -1.10 -13.10 8.44
CA LYS A 141 -1.79 -13.90 7.43
C LYS A 141 -3.27 -13.53 7.34
N GLN A 142 -3.97 -13.41 8.45
CA GLN A 142 -5.38 -13.02 8.48
C GLN A 142 -5.62 -11.66 7.80
N TRP A 143 -4.72 -10.70 8.01
CA TRP A 143 -4.84 -9.39 7.36
C TRP A 143 -4.53 -9.43 5.87
N PHE A 144 -3.55 -10.23 5.42
CA PHE A 144 -3.37 -10.47 3.98
C PHE A 144 -4.58 -11.17 3.35
N GLU A 145 -5.19 -12.14 4.04
CA GLU A 145 -6.41 -12.80 3.58
C GLU A 145 -7.56 -11.80 3.41
N LYS A 146 -7.73 -10.83 4.33
CA LYS A 146 -8.70 -9.72 4.15
C LYS A 146 -8.40 -8.85 2.93
N VAL A 147 -7.14 -8.61 2.58
CA VAL A 147 -6.80 -7.97 1.30
C VAL A 147 -7.32 -8.80 0.14
N LEU A 148 -7.06 -10.12 0.16
CA LEU A 148 -7.45 -11.03 -0.93
C LEU A 148 -8.96 -11.25 -1.04
N GLU A 149 -9.74 -11.03 0.01
CA GLU A 149 -11.20 -10.99 -0.04
C GLU A 149 -11.71 -9.81 -0.90
N LYS A 150 -10.97 -8.70 -0.95
CA LYS A 150 -11.31 -7.50 -1.71
C LYS A 150 -10.64 -7.47 -3.08
N ASP A 151 -9.41 -7.94 -3.15
CA ASP A 151 -8.59 -8.00 -4.36
C ASP A 151 -7.88 -9.37 -4.43
N PRO A 152 -8.54 -10.40 -4.98
CA PRO A 152 -7.97 -11.75 -5.10
C PRO A 152 -6.69 -11.81 -5.96
N SER A 153 -6.43 -10.77 -6.75
CA SER A 153 -5.25 -10.66 -7.61
C SER A 153 -4.10 -9.85 -6.98
N ASN A 154 -4.23 -9.46 -5.72
CA ASN A 154 -3.18 -8.71 -5.05
C ASN A 154 -1.91 -9.54 -4.87
N THR A 155 -1.00 -9.39 -5.81
CA THR A 155 0.26 -10.17 -5.91
C THR A 155 1.04 -10.15 -4.59
N TRP A 156 1.18 -8.97 -3.98
CA TRP A 156 2.02 -8.81 -2.79
C TRP A 156 1.41 -9.41 -1.53
N SER A 157 0.08 -9.50 -1.44
CA SER A 157 -0.57 -10.23 -0.36
C SER A 157 -0.44 -11.75 -0.54
N VAL A 158 -0.58 -12.24 -1.77
CA VAL A 158 -0.31 -13.66 -2.09
C VAL A 158 1.14 -14.02 -1.78
N TYR A 159 2.09 -13.18 -2.19
CA TYR A 159 3.51 -13.34 -1.89
C TYR A 159 3.79 -13.24 -0.38
N GLY A 160 3.16 -12.29 0.32
CA GLY A 160 3.27 -12.15 1.77
C GLY A 160 2.88 -13.41 2.51
N ILE A 161 1.79 -14.07 2.12
CA ILE A 161 1.37 -15.36 2.69
C ILE A 161 2.40 -16.47 2.39
N SER A 162 2.98 -16.48 1.19
CA SER A 162 4.07 -17.41 0.85
C SER A 162 5.26 -17.27 1.80
N THR A 163 5.70 -16.03 2.04
CA THR A 163 6.82 -15.77 2.97
C THR A 163 6.49 -16.13 4.41
N ILE A 164 5.22 -15.98 4.84
CA ILE A 164 4.78 -16.41 6.17
C ILE A 164 4.92 -17.93 6.31
N TYR A 165 4.44 -18.71 5.34
CA TYR A 165 4.61 -20.16 5.38
C TYR A 165 6.08 -20.59 5.30
N ALA A 166 6.91 -19.85 4.55
CA ALA A 166 8.35 -20.08 4.55
C ALA A 166 8.95 -19.87 5.94
N ASP A 167 8.59 -18.77 6.63
CA ASP A 167 9.06 -18.47 7.99
C ASP A 167 8.55 -19.48 9.02
N GLN A 168 7.35 -20.03 8.84
CA GLN A 168 6.75 -21.08 9.69
C GLN A 168 7.33 -22.49 9.43
N GLY A 169 8.08 -22.70 8.35
CA GLY A 169 8.65 -23.99 7.99
C GLY A 169 7.72 -24.89 7.18
N ASP A 170 6.57 -24.39 6.72
CA ASP A 170 5.68 -25.15 5.83
C ASP A 170 6.10 -24.96 4.36
N ASP A 171 7.11 -25.74 3.95
CA ASP A 171 7.72 -25.63 2.62
C ASP A 171 6.72 -25.85 1.49
N THR A 172 5.79 -26.76 1.68
CA THR A 172 4.79 -27.09 0.66
C THR A 172 3.89 -25.89 0.40
N LYS A 173 3.29 -25.32 1.46
CA LYS A 173 2.42 -24.15 1.31
C LYS A 173 3.20 -22.93 0.87
N ALA A 174 4.43 -22.73 1.35
CA ALA A 174 5.28 -21.62 0.90
C ALA A 174 5.43 -21.64 -0.62
N LEU A 175 5.78 -22.79 -1.21
CA LEU A 175 5.95 -22.92 -2.66
C LEU A 175 4.62 -22.87 -3.43
N ASP A 176 3.52 -23.36 -2.86
CA ASP A 176 2.19 -23.26 -3.50
C ASP A 176 1.73 -21.82 -3.60
N TRP A 177 1.93 -21.04 -2.53
CA TRP A 177 1.59 -19.62 -2.54
C TRP A 177 2.56 -18.78 -3.40
N LEU A 178 3.85 -19.14 -3.43
CA LEU A 178 4.82 -18.50 -4.32
C LEU A 178 4.45 -18.71 -5.79
N GLU A 179 4.07 -19.93 -6.17
CA GLU A 179 3.61 -20.24 -7.52
C GLU A 179 2.39 -19.42 -7.92
N LYS A 180 1.42 -19.24 -6.99
CA LYS A 180 0.26 -18.37 -7.22
C LYS A 180 0.69 -16.92 -7.46
N ALA A 181 1.60 -16.38 -6.64
CA ALA A 181 2.09 -15.01 -6.80
C ALA A 181 2.78 -14.81 -8.15
N ILE A 182 3.64 -15.75 -8.55
CA ILE A 182 4.33 -15.74 -9.85
C ILE A 182 3.37 -15.83 -11.04
N LYS A 183 2.26 -16.57 -10.89
CA LYS A 183 1.22 -16.64 -11.94
C LYS A 183 0.49 -15.30 -12.13
N ILE A 184 0.29 -14.54 -11.04
CA ILE A 184 -0.31 -13.21 -11.09
C ILE A 184 0.69 -12.21 -11.67
N ASP A 185 1.92 -12.20 -11.16
CA ASP A 185 2.98 -11.29 -11.60
C ASP A 185 4.32 -12.02 -11.68
N PRO A 186 4.84 -12.29 -12.89
CA PRO A 186 6.14 -12.96 -13.08
C PRO A 186 7.34 -12.22 -12.49
N SER A 187 7.25 -10.92 -12.18
CA SER A 187 8.33 -10.14 -11.56
C SER A 187 8.68 -10.65 -10.16
N VAL A 188 7.75 -11.35 -9.50
CA VAL A 188 7.95 -11.99 -8.19
C VAL A 188 9.11 -13.00 -8.21
N LYS A 189 9.44 -13.60 -9.36
CA LYS A 189 10.56 -14.56 -9.48
C LYS A 189 11.87 -13.97 -9.01
N ALA A 190 12.21 -12.79 -9.50
CA ALA A 190 13.45 -12.10 -9.14
C ALA A 190 13.46 -11.72 -7.64
N VAL A 191 12.33 -11.25 -7.13
CA VAL A 191 12.19 -10.90 -5.72
C VAL A 191 12.38 -12.15 -4.84
N ALA A 192 11.71 -13.26 -5.15
CA ALA A 192 11.79 -14.48 -4.37
C ALA A 192 13.20 -15.10 -4.38
N ALA A 193 13.91 -15.00 -5.51
CA ALA A 193 15.26 -15.54 -5.64
C ALA A 193 16.28 -14.85 -4.70
N GLU A 194 16.02 -13.61 -4.30
CA GLU A 194 16.95 -12.79 -3.50
C GLU A 194 16.51 -12.64 -2.02
N GLN A 195 15.28 -13.04 -1.68
CA GLN A 195 14.75 -12.81 -0.33
C GLN A 195 15.19 -13.89 0.67
N ASP A 196 15.63 -13.46 1.85
CA ASP A 196 16.09 -14.31 2.97
C ASP A 196 15.06 -15.39 3.37
N HIS A 197 13.76 -15.10 3.23
CA HIS A 197 12.68 -16.07 3.50
C HIS A 197 12.81 -17.35 2.69
N PHE A 198 13.42 -17.27 1.50
CA PHE A 198 13.60 -18.40 0.58
C PHE A 198 15.04 -18.89 0.48
N GLU A 199 16.00 -18.38 1.26
CA GLU A 199 17.41 -18.80 1.23
C GLU A 199 17.54 -20.32 1.35
N ARG A 200 16.82 -20.95 2.29
CA ARG A 200 16.84 -22.41 2.48
C ARG A 200 16.26 -23.21 1.32
N PHE A 201 15.50 -22.56 0.42
CA PHE A 201 14.91 -23.22 -0.75
C PHE A 201 15.83 -23.21 -1.98
N HIS A 202 17.00 -22.57 -1.93
CA HIS A 202 17.91 -22.49 -3.09
C HIS A 202 18.41 -23.87 -3.57
N ASN A 203 18.35 -24.90 -2.74
CA ASN A 203 18.61 -26.26 -3.14
C ASN A 203 17.36 -27.08 -3.47
N ASN A 204 16.17 -26.51 -3.33
CA ASN A 204 14.91 -27.16 -3.64
C ASN A 204 14.62 -27.12 -5.14
N ARG A 205 14.42 -28.28 -5.77
CA ARG A 205 14.19 -28.38 -7.22
C ARG A 205 12.96 -27.58 -7.69
N ARG A 206 11.85 -27.66 -6.93
CA ARG A 206 10.62 -26.93 -7.28
C ARG A 206 10.83 -25.42 -7.24
N PHE A 207 11.51 -24.93 -6.18
CA PHE A 207 11.83 -23.51 -6.05
C PHE A 207 12.67 -23.01 -7.25
N LYS A 208 13.77 -23.73 -7.56
CA LYS A 208 14.60 -23.39 -8.75
C LYS A 208 13.77 -23.27 -10.01
N THR A 209 12.91 -24.23 -10.26
CA THR A 209 12.02 -24.20 -11.45
C THR A 209 11.08 -22.99 -11.41
N LEU A 210 10.50 -22.65 -10.24
CA LEU A 210 9.57 -21.53 -10.10
C LEU A 210 10.25 -20.19 -10.38
N VAL A 211 11.45 -19.96 -9.85
CA VAL A 211 12.15 -18.67 -9.97
C VAL A 211 13.08 -18.59 -11.18
N GLY A 212 13.38 -19.73 -11.85
CA GLY A 212 14.20 -19.77 -13.05
C GLY A 212 15.70 -19.85 -12.77
N LEU A 213 16.10 -20.56 -11.70
CA LEU A 213 17.49 -20.87 -11.31
C LEU A 213 17.93 -22.24 -11.81
#